data_7e1b84c45d71861772f746a88bf8b07a
#
_entry.id   7e1b84c45d71861772f746a88bf8b07a
#
_cell.length_a   1.000
_cell.length_b   1.000
_cell.length_c   1.000
_cell.angle_alpha   90.00
_cell.angle_beta   90.00
_cell.angle_gamma   90.00
#
_symmetry.space_group_name_H-M   'P 1'
#
loop_
_entity.id
_entity.type
_entity.pdbx_description
1 polymer ?
#
loop_
_entity_poly.entity_id
_entity_poly.type
_entity_poly.pdbx_seq_one_letter_code
_entity_poly.pdbx_strand_id
1 'polypeptide(L)'
;MPFRIATWNLERAANARRRADAQHRMAEMDADVWVLTESRRDLSPGTDYRLVAESAPRDDADADERWVTIWTRVEGGSPRATRDDQFTACASIGGLLNVYGTVLPWRGSTCRGHPSANAEAYIAALSVQHEDWRELGDEPAELCVAGDFNQDLSVRSYYWSLKARAYLECALRECDLVATTAAPNDPVWQLTGGEAACIDHVCLSAGLLRRLSGAPIAWRPERDGRNISDHPGVAVTLTEA
;
A
#
# COMPACT_ATOMS: atom_id res chain seq x y z
N MET A 1 13.10 -16.45 -10.37
CA MET A 1 12.21 -16.82 -9.20
C MET A 1 11.00 -15.90 -9.24
N PRO A 2 9.83 -16.28 -8.71
CA PRO A 2 8.69 -15.36 -8.65
C PRO A 2 9.06 -14.13 -7.84
N PHE A 3 8.59 -12.95 -8.27
CA PHE A 3 8.80 -11.66 -7.60
C PHE A 3 7.51 -11.22 -6.93
N ARG A 4 7.54 -10.96 -5.63
CA ARG A 4 6.33 -10.65 -4.86
C ARG A 4 6.36 -9.23 -4.31
N ILE A 5 5.24 -8.51 -4.50
CA ILE A 5 5.00 -7.19 -3.90
C ILE A 5 3.84 -7.33 -2.91
N ALA A 6 4.02 -6.80 -1.70
CA ALA A 6 3.03 -6.86 -0.65
C ALA A 6 2.78 -5.49 -0.03
N THR A 7 1.55 -5.27 0.45
CA THR A 7 1.22 -4.12 1.28
C THR A 7 0.44 -4.56 2.53
N TRP A 8 0.65 -3.85 3.63
CA TRP A 8 -0.04 -4.10 4.88
C TRP A 8 -0.06 -2.84 5.77
N ASN A 9 -1.24 -2.43 6.19
CA ASN A 9 -1.40 -1.43 7.26
C ASN A 9 -1.14 -2.13 8.61
N LEU A 10 -0.20 -1.60 9.39
CA LEU A 10 0.27 -2.22 10.65
C LEU A 10 -0.37 -1.61 11.91
N GLU A 11 -1.30 -0.66 11.74
CA GLU A 11 -1.92 0.04 12.89
C GLU A 11 -0.84 0.45 13.92
N ARG A 12 0.27 1.04 13.40
CA ARG A 12 1.47 1.49 14.13
C ARG A 12 2.30 0.39 14.80
N ALA A 13 1.84 -0.87 14.81
CA ALA A 13 2.49 -1.99 15.53
C ALA A 13 2.97 -1.56 16.94
N ALA A 14 2.07 -1.00 17.74
CA ALA A 14 2.30 -0.12 18.87
C ALA A 14 3.16 -0.70 20.01
N ASN A 15 3.38 -2.01 20.06
CA ASN A 15 4.18 -2.63 21.11
C ASN A 15 5.11 -3.72 20.55
N ALA A 16 6.14 -4.10 21.34
CA ALA A 16 7.17 -5.04 20.92
C ALA A 16 6.61 -6.41 20.47
N ARG A 17 5.50 -6.87 21.08
CA ARG A 17 4.87 -8.14 20.72
C ARG A 17 4.20 -8.06 19.35
N ARG A 18 3.38 -7.00 19.09
CA ARG A 18 2.76 -6.78 17.77
C ARG A 18 3.83 -6.68 16.68
N ARG A 19 4.96 -5.99 16.96
CA ARG A 19 6.10 -5.91 16.03
C ARG A 19 6.68 -7.29 15.72
N ALA A 20 6.91 -8.10 16.74
CA ALA A 20 7.44 -9.47 16.54
C ALA A 20 6.46 -10.37 15.77
N ASP A 21 5.16 -10.30 16.06
CA ASP A 21 4.12 -11.04 15.34
C ASP A 21 4.01 -10.57 13.88
N ALA A 22 4.13 -9.25 13.62
CA ALA A 22 4.15 -8.68 12.28
C ALA A 22 5.38 -9.14 11.49
N GLN A 23 6.59 -9.08 12.09
CA GLN A 23 7.82 -9.56 11.44
C GLN A 23 7.73 -11.05 11.07
N HIS A 24 7.19 -11.87 11.96
CA HIS A 24 6.99 -13.28 11.68
C HIS A 24 6.02 -13.50 10.52
N ARG A 25 4.91 -12.76 10.47
CA ARG A 25 3.97 -12.82 9.36
C ARG A 25 4.61 -12.35 8.05
N MET A 26 5.39 -11.28 8.07
CA MET A 26 6.12 -10.82 6.89
C MET A 26 7.12 -11.86 6.39
N ALA A 27 7.84 -12.54 7.29
CA ALA A 27 8.74 -13.64 6.93
C ALA A 27 7.99 -14.84 6.31
N GLU A 28 6.79 -15.19 6.79
CA GLU A 28 5.95 -16.23 6.19
C GLU A 28 5.48 -15.86 4.77
N MET A 29 5.16 -14.58 4.53
CA MET A 29 4.70 -14.09 3.23
C MET A 29 5.83 -13.95 2.21
N ASP A 30 7.05 -13.75 2.67
CA ASP A 30 8.29 -13.78 1.88
C ASP A 30 8.21 -12.90 0.60
N ALA A 31 7.79 -11.63 0.75
CA ALA A 31 7.70 -10.71 -0.36
C ALA A 31 9.03 -9.99 -0.62
N ASP A 32 9.35 -9.71 -1.89
CA ASP A 32 10.59 -9.02 -2.29
C ASP A 32 10.53 -7.52 -2.02
N VAL A 33 9.32 -6.97 -2.07
CA VAL A 33 9.02 -5.57 -1.78
C VAL A 33 7.83 -5.49 -0.82
N TRP A 34 8.00 -4.71 0.23
CA TRP A 34 6.96 -4.38 1.19
C TRP A 34 6.65 -2.89 1.17
N VAL A 35 5.39 -2.56 0.99
CA VAL A 35 4.83 -1.23 1.27
C VAL A 35 4.05 -1.35 2.57
N LEU A 36 4.62 -0.85 3.65
CA LEU A 36 3.99 -0.91 4.96
C LEU A 36 3.40 0.46 5.29
N THR A 37 2.13 0.49 5.64
CA THR A 37 1.43 1.71 6.05
C THR A 37 1.15 1.72 7.54
N GLU A 38 0.97 2.89 8.12
CA GLU A 38 0.94 3.11 9.57
C GLU A 38 2.04 2.29 10.27
N SER A 39 3.25 2.46 9.81
CA SER A 39 4.38 1.61 10.15
C SER A 39 5.45 2.35 10.95
N ARG A 40 6.60 1.73 11.10
CA ARG A 40 7.76 2.28 11.80
C ARG A 40 9.03 2.05 10.97
N ARG A 41 9.93 3.02 10.97
CA ARG A 41 11.22 2.89 10.28
C ARG A 41 12.17 1.86 10.93
N ASP A 42 11.91 1.46 12.17
CA ASP A 42 12.67 0.43 12.89
C ASP A 42 12.05 -0.98 12.75
N LEU A 43 10.93 -1.12 12.03
CA LEU A 43 10.25 -2.41 11.84
C LEU A 43 10.59 -3.02 10.46
N SER A 44 11.73 -3.67 10.37
CA SER A 44 12.15 -4.39 9.16
C SER A 44 11.40 -5.70 8.97
N PRO A 45 11.02 -6.08 7.74
CA PRO A 45 10.48 -7.42 7.44
C PRO A 45 11.47 -8.57 7.70
N GLY A 46 12.77 -8.31 7.71
CA GLY A 46 13.81 -9.28 7.95
C GLY A 46 15.22 -8.66 7.83
N THR A 47 16.24 -9.45 8.10
CA THR A 47 17.65 -8.99 8.13
C THR A 47 18.23 -8.69 6.75
N ASP A 48 17.66 -9.26 5.70
CA ASP A 48 18.02 -9.10 4.29
C ASP A 48 17.29 -7.91 3.61
N TYR A 49 16.37 -7.28 4.34
CA TYR A 49 15.66 -6.10 3.83
C TYR A 49 16.35 -4.81 4.24
N ARG A 50 16.25 -3.83 3.34
CA ARG A 50 16.64 -2.46 3.62
C ARG A 50 15.45 -1.51 3.42
N LEU A 51 15.38 -0.49 4.25
CA LEU A 51 14.47 0.63 4.08
C LEU A 51 14.98 1.49 2.91
N VAL A 52 14.21 1.59 1.84
CA VAL A 52 14.61 2.32 0.61
C VAL A 52 13.88 3.65 0.46
N ALA A 53 12.69 3.77 1.03
CA ALA A 53 11.98 5.05 1.11
C ALA A 53 11.04 5.05 2.33
N GLU A 54 10.79 6.23 2.86
CA GLU A 54 9.85 6.45 3.94
C GLU A 54 9.18 7.82 3.81
N SER A 55 7.96 7.96 4.33
CA SER A 55 7.29 9.25 4.47
C SER A 55 7.98 10.11 5.55
N ALA A 56 7.67 11.38 5.59
CA ALA A 56 8.09 12.24 6.71
C ALA A 56 7.63 11.65 8.06
N PRO A 57 8.32 11.96 9.17
CA PRO A 57 7.87 11.61 10.50
C PRO A 57 6.43 12.08 10.75
N ARG A 58 5.68 11.31 11.51
CA ARG A 58 4.31 11.71 11.89
C ARG A 58 4.38 12.82 12.93
N ASP A 59 3.53 13.83 12.75
CA ASP A 59 3.33 14.86 13.76
C ASP A 59 2.76 14.24 15.04
N ASP A 60 3.23 14.69 16.21
CA ASP A 60 2.78 14.27 17.54
C ASP A 60 2.86 12.75 17.82
N ALA A 61 3.75 12.03 17.12
CA ALA A 61 3.97 10.60 17.27
C ALA A 61 5.43 10.28 17.68
N ASP A 62 5.71 9.00 17.90
CA ASP A 62 7.08 8.51 18.09
C ASP A 62 7.93 8.83 16.84
N ALA A 63 9.17 9.26 17.03
CA ALA A 63 10.08 9.66 15.97
C ALA A 63 10.31 8.59 14.88
N ASP A 64 10.08 7.33 15.21
CA ASP A 64 10.16 6.21 14.26
C ASP A 64 8.85 5.91 13.53
N GLU A 65 7.72 6.48 13.94
CA GLU A 65 6.45 6.25 13.24
C GLU A 65 6.40 6.96 11.89
N ARG A 66 5.88 6.22 10.89
CA ARG A 66 5.70 6.67 9.51
C ARG A 66 4.32 6.31 9.00
N TRP A 67 3.77 7.14 8.12
CA TRP A 67 2.59 6.76 7.39
C TRP A 67 2.91 5.68 6.37
N VAL A 68 4.07 5.76 5.71
CA VAL A 68 4.52 4.79 4.72
C VAL A 68 6.00 4.48 4.91
N THR A 69 6.36 3.20 4.82
CA THR A 69 7.74 2.73 4.62
C THR A 69 7.79 1.73 3.48
N ILE A 70 8.84 1.81 2.65
CA ILE A 70 9.09 0.85 1.57
C ILE A 70 10.37 0.10 1.87
N TRP A 71 10.25 -1.22 1.97
CA TRP A 71 11.34 -2.13 2.24
C TRP A 71 11.55 -3.07 1.07
N THR A 72 12.79 -3.40 0.77
CA THR A 72 13.11 -4.39 -0.25
C THR A 72 14.40 -5.14 0.05
N ARG A 73 14.48 -6.38 -0.40
CA ARG A 73 15.70 -7.18 -0.46
C ARG A 73 16.36 -7.14 -1.84
N VAL A 74 15.73 -6.49 -2.81
CA VAL A 74 16.28 -6.31 -4.16
C VAL A 74 17.37 -5.24 -4.14
N GLU A 75 18.49 -5.48 -4.79
CA GLU A 75 19.58 -4.52 -4.91
C GLU A 75 19.22 -3.30 -5.75
N GLY A 76 19.95 -2.19 -5.57
CA GLY A 76 19.79 -0.98 -6.39
C GLY A 76 18.53 -0.16 -6.09
N GLY A 77 18.03 -0.17 -4.85
CA GLY A 77 16.92 0.68 -4.42
C GLY A 77 17.37 2.09 -4.01
N SER A 78 16.62 3.13 -4.41
CA SER A 78 16.85 4.53 -4.03
C SER A 78 15.53 5.26 -3.81
N PRO A 79 15.46 6.21 -2.84
CA PRO A 79 14.26 7.00 -2.61
C PRO A 79 14.03 7.99 -3.75
N ARG A 80 12.77 8.35 -3.95
CA ARG A 80 12.31 9.40 -4.86
C ARG A 80 11.41 10.38 -4.10
N ALA A 81 11.49 11.65 -4.45
CA ALA A 81 10.63 12.68 -3.88
C ALA A 81 9.16 12.47 -4.31
N THR A 82 8.23 12.82 -3.43
CA THR A 82 6.80 12.85 -3.67
C THR A 82 6.25 14.23 -3.27
N ARG A 83 5.11 14.64 -3.85
CA ARG A 83 4.45 15.92 -3.52
C ARG A 83 3.78 15.92 -2.14
N ASP A 84 3.42 14.74 -1.67
CA ASP A 84 2.74 14.52 -0.38
C ASP A 84 3.64 13.67 0.53
N ASP A 85 4.82 14.18 0.83
CA ASP A 85 5.87 13.46 1.56
C ASP A 85 5.46 12.99 2.96
N GLN A 86 4.42 13.57 3.54
CA GLN A 86 3.88 13.15 4.82
C GLN A 86 3.12 11.80 4.74
N PHE A 87 2.36 11.57 3.67
CA PHE A 87 1.48 10.40 3.55
C PHE A 87 1.88 9.44 2.42
N THR A 88 3.00 9.70 1.78
CA THR A 88 3.51 8.88 0.69
C THR A 88 5.01 8.67 0.82
N ALA A 89 5.48 7.61 0.18
CA ALA A 89 6.88 7.35 -0.07
C ALA A 89 7.04 6.77 -1.47
N CYS A 90 8.14 7.03 -2.15
CA CYS A 90 8.41 6.44 -3.46
C CYS A 90 9.84 5.94 -3.54
N ALA A 91 10.03 4.78 -4.15
CA ALA A 91 11.34 4.19 -4.39
C ALA A 91 11.48 3.71 -5.83
N SER A 92 12.65 3.94 -6.44
CA SER A 92 13.07 3.21 -7.64
C SER A 92 13.82 1.96 -7.22
N ILE A 93 13.43 0.79 -7.74
CA ILE A 93 14.01 -0.51 -7.41
C ILE A 93 14.63 -1.11 -8.67
N GLY A 94 15.94 -1.36 -8.65
CA GLY A 94 16.70 -1.89 -9.77
C GLY A 94 16.68 -1.01 -11.02
N GLY A 95 16.24 0.24 -10.93
CA GLY A 95 16.09 1.15 -12.06
C GLY A 95 14.97 0.80 -13.05
N LEU A 96 14.19 -0.25 -12.79
CA LEU A 96 13.16 -0.79 -13.68
C LEU A 96 11.75 -0.72 -13.09
N LEU A 97 11.64 -0.52 -11.78
CA LEU A 97 10.37 -0.52 -11.04
C LEU A 97 10.32 0.69 -10.12
N ASN A 98 9.33 1.54 -10.30
CA ASN A 98 8.94 2.56 -9.34
C ASN A 98 7.84 1.99 -8.43
N VAL A 99 8.07 2.01 -7.12
CA VAL A 99 7.08 1.61 -6.10
C VAL A 99 6.65 2.86 -5.35
N TYR A 100 5.39 3.20 -5.45
CA TYR A 100 4.77 4.33 -4.76
C TYR A 100 3.86 3.82 -3.65
N GLY A 101 4.18 4.15 -2.42
CA GLY A 101 3.40 3.82 -1.24
C GLY A 101 2.49 4.98 -0.86
N THR A 102 1.24 4.69 -0.49
CA THR A 102 0.22 5.69 -0.19
C THR A 102 -0.60 5.37 1.05
N VAL A 103 -1.02 6.43 1.78
CA VAL A 103 -2.15 6.41 2.71
C VAL A 103 -3.09 7.54 2.31
N LEU A 104 -4.29 7.22 1.86
CA LEU A 104 -5.34 8.20 1.58
C LEU A 104 -6.21 8.43 2.83
N PRO A 105 -6.87 9.60 2.96
CA PRO A 105 -7.70 9.89 4.12
C PRO A 105 -8.85 8.90 4.30
N TRP A 106 -9.10 8.46 5.53
CA TRP A 106 -10.31 7.70 5.88
C TRP A 106 -11.43 8.62 6.36
N ARG A 107 -12.64 8.12 6.36
CA ARG A 107 -13.82 8.90 6.80
C ARG A 107 -13.66 9.41 8.22
N GLY A 108 -13.78 10.72 8.39
CA GLY A 108 -13.70 11.37 9.70
C GLY A 108 -12.30 11.53 10.26
N SER A 109 -11.24 11.19 9.48
CA SER A 109 -9.87 11.43 9.92
C SER A 109 -9.62 12.92 10.15
N THR A 110 -8.82 13.23 11.17
CA THR A 110 -8.36 14.60 11.47
C THR A 110 -6.95 14.86 10.99
N CYS A 111 -6.31 13.87 10.35
CA CYS A 111 -5.00 14.06 9.75
C CYS A 111 -5.07 15.05 8.56
N ARG A 112 -3.93 15.56 8.12
CA ARG A 112 -3.83 16.55 7.05
C ARG A 112 -4.51 17.90 7.37
N GLY A 113 -4.68 18.23 8.68
CA GLY A 113 -5.28 19.51 9.09
C GLY A 113 -6.78 19.63 8.83
N HIS A 114 -7.48 18.55 8.45
CA HIS A 114 -8.93 18.54 8.32
C HIS A 114 -9.60 18.29 9.68
N PRO A 115 -10.65 19.05 10.04
CA PRO A 115 -11.41 18.79 11.26
C PRO A 115 -12.20 17.45 11.20
N SER A 116 -12.53 17.00 10.01
CA SER A 116 -13.10 15.69 9.72
C SER A 116 -13.02 15.45 8.21
N ALA A 117 -12.29 14.43 7.77
CA ALA A 117 -12.15 14.14 6.35
C ALA A 117 -13.47 13.65 5.75
N ASN A 118 -13.80 14.18 4.60
CA ASN A 118 -14.95 13.86 3.77
C ASN A 118 -14.47 13.53 2.34
N ALA A 119 -15.40 13.34 1.40
CA ALA A 119 -15.06 13.01 0.03
C ALA A 119 -14.20 14.08 -0.67
N GLU A 120 -14.38 15.35 -0.35
CA GLU A 120 -13.59 16.45 -0.90
C GLU A 120 -12.15 16.41 -0.38
N ALA A 121 -11.94 16.15 0.92
CA ALA A 121 -10.62 15.98 1.50
C ALA A 121 -9.88 14.77 0.89
N TYR A 122 -10.59 13.67 0.67
CA TYR A 122 -10.06 12.50 -0.03
C TYR A 122 -9.61 12.85 -1.45
N ILE A 123 -10.48 13.50 -2.23
CA ILE A 123 -10.19 13.89 -3.61
C ILE A 123 -9.00 14.87 -3.66
N ALA A 124 -8.95 15.84 -2.76
CA ALA A 124 -7.85 16.80 -2.70
C ALA A 124 -6.51 16.09 -2.44
N ALA A 125 -6.45 15.16 -1.48
CA ALA A 125 -5.25 14.38 -1.21
C ALA A 125 -4.85 13.50 -2.41
N LEU A 126 -5.82 12.78 -2.97
CA LEU A 126 -5.59 11.95 -4.15
C LEU A 126 -5.14 12.75 -5.36
N SER A 127 -5.67 13.97 -5.57
CA SER A 127 -5.26 14.82 -6.70
C SER A 127 -3.76 15.15 -6.66
N VAL A 128 -3.20 15.41 -5.47
CA VAL A 128 -1.77 15.67 -5.30
C VAL A 128 -0.94 14.43 -5.64
N GLN A 129 -1.36 13.27 -5.16
CA GLN A 129 -0.66 12.00 -5.42
C GLN A 129 -0.82 11.53 -6.88
N HIS A 130 -1.96 11.82 -7.50
CA HIS A 130 -2.23 11.51 -8.91
C HIS A 130 -1.23 12.21 -9.85
N GLU A 131 -0.80 13.44 -9.54
CA GLU A 131 0.24 14.12 -10.31
C GLU A 131 1.58 13.33 -10.26
N ASP A 132 1.94 12.77 -9.09
CA ASP A 132 3.12 11.90 -8.99
C ASP A 132 2.95 10.63 -9.82
N TRP A 133 1.78 9.98 -9.79
CA TRP A 133 1.52 8.77 -10.56
C TRP A 133 1.62 9.01 -12.07
N ARG A 134 1.13 10.16 -12.56
CA ARG A 134 1.25 10.55 -13.98
C ARG A 134 2.69 10.73 -14.39
N GLU A 135 3.47 11.50 -13.62
CA GLU A 135 4.89 11.71 -13.90
C GLU A 135 5.69 10.40 -13.89
N LEU A 136 5.43 9.53 -12.90
CA LEU A 136 6.08 8.21 -12.81
C LEU A 136 5.63 7.27 -13.92
N GLY A 137 4.38 7.37 -14.37
CA GLY A 137 3.81 6.57 -15.47
C GLY A 137 4.38 6.94 -16.85
N ASP A 138 4.86 8.18 -17.02
CA ASP A 138 5.52 8.64 -18.25
C ASP A 138 6.99 8.20 -18.34
N GLU A 139 7.53 7.61 -17.27
CA GLU A 139 8.90 7.11 -17.24
C GLU A 139 9.02 5.71 -17.89
N PRO A 140 10.23 5.32 -18.34
CA PRO A 140 10.44 3.97 -18.87
C PRO A 140 10.31 2.85 -17.84
N ALA A 141 10.45 3.18 -16.54
CA ALA A 141 10.29 2.22 -15.44
C ALA A 141 8.83 1.89 -15.23
N GLU A 142 8.52 0.63 -14.92
CA GLU A 142 7.17 0.19 -14.57
C GLU A 142 6.73 0.80 -13.23
N LEU A 143 5.43 1.05 -13.06
CA LEU A 143 4.87 1.65 -11.85
C LEU A 143 4.00 0.65 -11.08
N CYS A 144 4.26 0.56 -9.78
CA CYS A 144 3.40 -0.08 -8.79
C CYS A 144 2.98 0.96 -7.75
N VAL A 145 1.68 1.18 -7.59
CA VAL A 145 1.12 2.00 -6.50
C VAL A 145 0.46 1.06 -5.48
N ALA A 146 0.91 1.09 -4.23
CA ALA A 146 0.39 0.20 -3.20
C ALA A 146 0.21 0.92 -1.86
N GLY A 147 -0.64 0.41 -0.99
CA GLY A 147 -0.87 0.98 0.33
C GLY A 147 -2.33 0.98 0.74
N ASP A 148 -2.64 1.80 1.74
CA ASP A 148 -3.96 1.98 2.28
C ASP A 148 -4.70 3.11 1.53
N PHE A 149 -5.55 2.72 0.60
CA PHE A 149 -6.36 3.66 -0.18
C PHE A 149 -7.59 4.12 0.58
N ASN A 150 -7.92 3.51 1.71
CA ASN A 150 -9.11 3.81 2.50
C ASN A 150 -10.39 3.90 1.65
N GLN A 151 -10.44 3.11 0.58
CA GLN A 151 -11.57 3.02 -0.34
C GLN A 151 -11.61 1.63 -0.97
N ASP A 152 -12.76 0.99 -0.92
CA ASP A 152 -12.97 -0.26 -1.64
C ASP A 152 -13.23 -0.02 -3.14
N LEU A 153 -12.84 -0.98 -3.95
CA LEU A 153 -13.11 -1.03 -5.39
C LEU A 153 -13.98 -2.25 -5.73
N SER A 154 -14.85 -2.65 -4.81
CA SER A 154 -15.77 -3.77 -4.95
C SER A 154 -17.02 -3.40 -5.76
N VAL A 155 -17.75 -4.40 -6.26
CA VAL A 155 -19.05 -4.19 -6.93
C VAL A 155 -20.10 -3.67 -5.95
N ARG A 156 -19.95 -3.96 -4.65
CA ARG A 156 -20.82 -3.51 -3.56
C ARG A 156 -20.03 -2.62 -2.65
N SER A 157 -19.93 -1.32 -3.00
CA SER A 157 -19.19 -0.37 -2.16
C SER A 157 -19.85 -0.23 -0.79
N TYR A 158 -19.11 -0.60 0.24
CA TYR A 158 -19.47 -0.39 1.64
C TYR A 158 -18.67 0.73 2.29
N TYR A 159 -17.52 1.08 1.70
CA TYR A 159 -16.61 2.02 2.32
C TYR A 159 -16.87 3.42 1.77
N TRP A 160 -17.44 4.20 2.56
CA TRP A 160 -17.85 5.57 2.69
C TRP A 160 -18.23 6.46 1.50
N SER A 161 -17.60 6.53 0.37
CA SER A 161 -17.94 7.56 -0.63
C SER A 161 -17.87 7.09 -2.07
N LEU A 162 -19.04 7.04 -2.73
CA LEU A 162 -19.09 6.78 -4.17
C LEU A 162 -18.40 7.87 -5.01
N LYS A 163 -18.40 9.13 -4.53
CA LYS A 163 -17.71 10.23 -5.20
C LYS A 163 -16.19 10.07 -5.13
N ALA A 164 -15.65 9.75 -3.94
CA ALA A 164 -14.23 9.46 -3.75
C ALA A 164 -13.79 8.26 -4.58
N ARG A 165 -14.58 7.19 -4.58
CA ARG A 165 -14.34 6.00 -5.38
C ARG A 165 -14.29 6.30 -6.88
N ALA A 166 -15.28 7.01 -7.41
CA ALA A 166 -15.32 7.37 -8.83
C ALA A 166 -14.10 8.19 -9.26
N TYR A 167 -13.61 9.08 -8.36
CA TYR A 167 -12.40 9.84 -8.61
C TYR A 167 -11.16 8.96 -8.60
N LEU A 168 -11.05 8.02 -7.64
CA LEU A 168 -9.95 7.05 -7.59
C LEU A 168 -9.93 6.16 -8.85
N GLU A 169 -11.08 5.62 -9.26
CA GLU A 169 -11.18 4.82 -10.49
C GLU A 169 -10.78 5.62 -11.74
N CYS A 170 -11.08 6.94 -11.77
CA CYS A 170 -10.65 7.83 -12.84
C CYS A 170 -9.13 8.03 -12.82
N ALA A 171 -8.54 8.35 -11.66
CA ALA A 171 -7.11 8.55 -11.50
C ALA A 171 -6.29 7.30 -11.89
N LEU A 172 -6.73 6.13 -11.45
CA LEU A 172 -6.09 4.86 -11.83
C LEU A 172 -6.13 4.64 -13.34
N ARG A 173 -7.28 4.87 -13.98
CA ARG A 173 -7.45 4.73 -15.43
C ARG A 173 -6.60 5.71 -16.22
N GLU A 174 -6.48 6.97 -15.78
CA GLU A 174 -5.67 8.00 -16.44
C GLU A 174 -4.17 7.72 -16.38
N CYS A 175 -3.74 6.89 -15.40
CA CYS A 175 -2.36 6.44 -15.25
C CYS A 175 -2.12 5.01 -15.77
N ASP A 176 -3.08 4.41 -16.48
CA ASP A 176 -3.01 3.02 -16.95
C ASP A 176 -2.70 2.01 -15.82
N LEU A 177 -3.20 2.29 -14.61
CA LEU A 177 -3.03 1.45 -13.42
C LEU A 177 -4.26 0.56 -13.21
N VAL A 178 -4.02 -0.71 -12.93
CA VAL A 178 -5.07 -1.68 -12.60
C VAL A 178 -4.93 -2.11 -11.14
N ALA A 179 -5.95 -1.87 -10.33
CA ALA A 179 -6.04 -2.37 -8.96
C ALA A 179 -6.27 -3.89 -8.97
N THR A 180 -5.21 -4.66 -8.84
CA THR A 180 -5.24 -6.13 -8.93
C THR A 180 -5.95 -6.78 -7.75
N THR A 181 -5.99 -6.12 -6.61
CA THR A 181 -6.68 -6.54 -5.38
C THR A 181 -8.13 -6.08 -5.28
N ALA A 182 -8.67 -5.52 -6.38
CA ALA A 182 -10.08 -5.13 -6.49
C ALA A 182 -10.95 -6.26 -7.06
N ALA A 183 -12.27 -6.09 -7.02
CA ALA A 183 -13.20 -7.00 -7.65
C ALA A 183 -12.90 -7.17 -9.17
N PRO A 184 -13.10 -8.36 -9.75
CA PRO A 184 -13.70 -9.57 -9.14
C PRO A 184 -12.71 -10.42 -8.31
N ASN A 185 -11.42 -10.07 -8.27
CA ASN A 185 -10.34 -10.85 -7.68
C ASN A 185 -9.97 -10.37 -6.26
N ASP A 186 -10.86 -9.67 -5.57
CA ASP A 186 -10.63 -9.16 -4.23
C ASP A 186 -10.26 -10.28 -3.25
N PRO A 187 -8.99 -10.33 -2.79
CA PRO A 187 -8.53 -11.43 -1.94
C PRO A 187 -9.05 -11.31 -0.50
N VAL A 188 -9.37 -10.11 -0.03
CA VAL A 188 -9.95 -9.89 1.30
C VAL A 188 -11.40 -10.34 1.33
N TRP A 189 -12.16 -10.06 0.26
CA TRP A 189 -13.52 -10.56 0.11
C TRP A 189 -13.56 -12.10 0.15
N GLN A 190 -12.61 -12.74 -0.53
CA GLN A 190 -12.50 -14.20 -0.50
C GLN A 190 -12.09 -14.72 0.88
N LEU A 191 -11.11 -14.08 1.52
CA LEU A 191 -10.60 -14.45 2.85
C LEU A 191 -11.68 -14.37 3.93
N THR A 192 -12.56 -13.36 3.84
CA THR A 192 -13.61 -13.08 4.84
C THR A 192 -14.95 -13.74 4.51
N GLY A 193 -15.05 -14.45 3.40
CA GLY A 193 -16.32 -15.07 2.96
C GLY A 193 -17.36 -14.02 2.56
N GLY A 194 -16.93 -12.83 2.11
CA GLY A 194 -17.81 -11.77 1.65
C GLY A 194 -18.23 -10.76 2.73
N GLU A 195 -17.57 -10.74 3.88
CA GLU A 195 -17.89 -9.83 4.98
C GLU A 195 -17.19 -8.47 4.84
N ALA A 196 -15.98 -8.45 4.27
CA ALA A 196 -15.19 -7.23 4.07
C ALA A 196 -14.58 -7.18 2.66
N ALA A 197 -14.48 -5.97 2.10
CA ALA A 197 -13.76 -5.71 0.87
C ALA A 197 -12.37 -5.16 1.15
N CYS A 198 -11.46 -5.34 0.20
CA CYS A 198 -10.10 -4.79 0.27
C CYS A 198 -10.14 -3.27 0.18
N ILE A 199 -9.41 -2.60 1.07
CA ILE A 199 -9.17 -1.14 1.03
C ILE A 199 -7.67 -0.84 0.95
N ASP A 200 -6.83 -1.86 1.10
CA ASP A 200 -5.40 -1.84 0.85
C ASP A 200 -5.14 -2.43 -0.53
N HIS A 201 -4.68 -1.62 -1.47
CA HIS A 201 -4.57 -2.07 -2.86
C HIS A 201 -3.13 -2.18 -3.33
N VAL A 202 -2.94 -3.07 -4.33
CA VAL A 202 -1.76 -3.13 -5.19
C VAL A 202 -2.23 -2.86 -6.61
N CYS A 203 -1.84 -1.69 -7.15
CA CYS A 203 -2.17 -1.23 -8.48
C CYS A 203 -0.93 -1.34 -9.37
N LEU A 204 -1.07 -1.97 -10.52
CA LEU A 204 0.03 -2.28 -11.43
C LEU A 204 -0.13 -1.59 -12.78
N SER A 205 0.97 -1.06 -13.32
CA SER A 205 1.06 -0.63 -14.72
C SER A 205 0.88 -1.80 -15.69
N ALA A 206 0.60 -1.51 -16.94
CA ALA A 206 0.31 -2.53 -17.95
C ALA A 206 1.45 -3.55 -18.13
N GLY A 207 2.71 -3.16 -18.00
CA GLY A 207 3.85 -4.06 -18.09
C GLY A 207 3.91 -5.05 -16.94
N LEU A 208 3.72 -4.56 -15.70
CA LEU A 208 3.65 -5.42 -14.52
C LEU A 208 2.44 -6.34 -14.56
N LEU A 209 1.28 -5.83 -15.03
CA LEU A 209 0.06 -6.61 -15.15
C LEU A 209 0.23 -7.83 -16.08
N ARG A 210 0.97 -7.68 -17.19
CA ARG A 210 1.29 -8.80 -18.07
C ARG A 210 2.14 -9.90 -17.40
N ARG A 211 2.85 -9.53 -16.33
CA ARG A 211 3.69 -10.45 -15.54
C ARG A 211 2.97 -11.02 -14.31
N LEU A 212 1.72 -10.60 -14.06
CA LEU A 212 0.96 -11.10 -12.92
C LEU A 212 0.80 -12.62 -13.00
N SER A 213 1.22 -13.31 -11.94
CA SER A 213 1.20 -14.76 -11.83
C SER A 213 0.24 -15.21 -10.73
N GLY A 214 -0.87 -15.82 -11.13
CA GLY A 214 -1.90 -16.25 -10.21
C GLY A 214 -2.79 -15.11 -9.69
N ALA A 215 -3.70 -15.47 -8.79
CA ALA A 215 -4.57 -14.50 -8.12
C ALA A 215 -3.82 -13.76 -7.00
N PRO A 216 -4.20 -12.52 -6.69
CA PRO A 216 -3.75 -11.85 -5.47
C PRO A 216 -4.10 -12.68 -4.23
N ILE A 217 -3.28 -12.57 -3.20
CA ILE A 217 -3.50 -13.25 -1.93
C ILE A 217 -3.74 -12.25 -0.81
N ALA A 218 -4.50 -12.67 0.21
CA ALA A 218 -4.64 -11.94 1.46
C ALA A 218 -4.35 -12.85 2.64
N TRP A 219 -3.97 -12.25 3.77
CA TRP A 219 -3.82 -12.95 5.04
C TRP A 219 -4.52 -12.22 6.17
N ARG A 220 -4.95 -12.99 7.17
CA ARG A 220 -5.61 -12.43 8.33
C ARG A 220 -4.65 -11.57 9.16
N PRO A 221 -5.14 -10.45 9.71
CA PRO A 221 -4.32 -9.53 10.53
C PRO A 221 -4.09 -10.04 11.95
N GLU A 222 -4.28 -11.32 12.18
CA GLU A 222 -4.19 -11.97 13.48
C GLU A 222 -3.22 -13.14 13.45
N ARG A 223 -2.66 -13.47 14.61
CA ARG A 223 -1.82 -14.64 14.83
C ARG A 223 -2.10 -15.23 16.20
N ASP A 224 -2.30 -16.54 16.29
CA ASP A 224 -2.60 -17.26 17.52
C ASP A 224 -3.75 -16.61 18.31
N GLY A 225 -4.83 -16.18 17.61
CA GLY A 225 -6.00 -15.53 18.20
C GLY A 225 -5.75 -14.10 18.71
N ARG A 226 -4.69 -13.44 18.26
CA ARG A 226 -4.33 -12.07 18.64
C ARG A 226 -4.21 -11.16 17.43
N ASN A 227 -4.81 -9.98 17.51
CA ASN A 227 -4.71 -8.98 16.46
C ASN A 227 -3.30 -8.39 16.40
N ILE A 228 -2.71 -8.41 15.21
CA ILE A 228 -1.49 -7.69 14.84
C ILE A 228 -1.89 -6.31 14.31
N SER A 229 -2.95 -6.26 13.50
CA SER A 229 -3.52 -5.06 12.89
C SER A 229 -5.04 -5.20 12.81
N ASP A 230 -5.74 -4.17 12.43
CA ASP A 230 -7.15 -4.18 12.04
C ASP A 230 -7.33 -4.37 10.52
N HIS A 231 -6.24 -4.36 9.74
CA HIS A 231 -6.23 -4.57 8.31
C HIS A 231 -5.66 -5.94 7.92
N PRO A 232 -6.32 -6.72 7.05
CA PRO A 232 -5.68 -7.81 6.32
C PRO A 232 -4.56 -7.28 5.44
N GLY A 233 -3.46 -8.02 5.35
CA GLY A 233 -2.44 -7.69 4.35
C GLY A 233 -2.73 -8.38 3.01
N VAL A 234 -2.18 -7.82 1.92
CA VAL A 234 -2.36 -8.35 0.56
C VAL A 234 -1.06 -8.39 -0.22
N ALA A 235 -0.95 -9.32 -1.16
CA ALA A 235 0.21 -9.42 -2.04
C ALA A 235 -0.16 -9.91 -3.44
N VAL A 236 0.70 -9.55 -4.39
CA VAL A 236 0.69 -10.05 -5.76
C VAL A 236 2.02 -10.71 -6.08
N THR A 237 1.99 -11.68 -6.99
CA THR A 237 3.19 -12.35 -7.47
C THR A 237 3.35 -12.07 -8.97
N LEU A 238 4.56 -11.72 -9.38
CA LEU A 238 4.93 -11.47 -10.77
C LEU A 238 5.90 -12.56 -11.23
N THR A 239 5.84 -12.93 -12.51
CA THR A 239 6.89 -13.72 -13.15
C THR A 239 8.14 -12.87 -13.32
N GLU A 240 9.30 -13.50 -13.43
CA GLU A 240 10.54 -12.81 -13.84
C GLU A 240 10.38 -12.04 -15.16
N ALA A 241 11.16 -10.98 -15.33
CA ALA A 241 11.23 -10.22 -16.58
C ALA A 241 11.96 -11.00 -17.66
#